data_3bdd55b18fb230860812541956ce6af5
#
_entry.id   3bdd55b18fb230860812541956ce6af5
#
_cell.length_a   1.000
_cell.length_b   1.000
_cell.length_c   1.000
_cell.angle_alpha   90.00
_cell.angle_beta   90.00
_cell.angle_gamma   90.00
#
_symmetry.space_group_name_H-M   'P 1'
#
loop_
_entity.id
_entity.type
_entity.pdbx_description
1 polymer ?
#
loop_
_entity_poly.entity_id
_entity_poly.type
_entity_poly.pdbx_seq_one_letter_code
_entity_poly.pdbx_strand_id
1 'polypeptide(L)'
;MEVALIYASMTGNTEEIAKIISDQVEKLALDVKTFHIEFDDIMALDLKDYDAILFGTYTWGDGDLPFEVEDFYDDLADEDLTGKVVGLFGSCDSYYPSYGAAIETMAQQFKAVGADVVEPLLKIELAPGPEDTERIQQFTQIFVTKVKK
;
A
#
# COMPACT_ATOMS: atom_id res chain seq x y z
N MET A 1 -0.05 -1.94 -18.56
CA MET A 1 0.82 -1.87 -17.37
C MET A 1 0.20 -2.65 -16.23
N GLU A 2 0.99 -3.38 -15.50
CA GLU A 2 0.52 -4.25 -14.43
C GLU A 2 0.95 -3.74 -13.06
N VAL A 3 -0.04 -3.62 -12.16
CA VAL A 3 0.15 -3.13 -10.79
C VAL A 3 -0.04 -4.30 -9.82
N ALA A 4 0.90 -4.47 -8.90
CA ALA A 4 0.72 -5.39 -7.77
C ALA A 4 0.11 -4.61 -6.60
N LEU A 5 -1.06 -5.02 -6.14
CA LEU A 5 -1.66 -4.47 -4.93
C LEU A 5 -1.56 -5.52 -3.84
N ILE A 6 -0.79 -5.23 -2.81
CA ILE A 6 -0.52 -6.14 -1.70
C ILE A 6 -1.05 -5.50 -0.43
N TYR A 7 -1.79 -6.27 0.37
CA TYR A 7 -2.34 -5.71 1.61
C TYR A 7 -2.30 -6.71 2.77
N ALA A 8 -2.22 -6.14 3.97
CA ALA A 8 -2.41 -6.85 5.23
C ALA A 8 -3.65 -6.27 5.90
N SER A 9 -4.57 -7.13 6.32
CA SER A 9 -5.82 -6.69 6.95
C SER A 9 -6.24 -7.71 8.01
N MET A 10 -6.57 -7.22 9.21
CA MET A 10 -7.02 -8.08 10.31
C MET A 10 -8.53 -8.03 10.47
N THR A 11 -9.12 -6.83 10.43
CA THR A 11 -10.55 -6.61 10.65
C THR A 11 -11.34 -6.35 9.37
N GLY A 12 -10.65 -6.35 8.22
CA GLY A 12 -11.29 -6.07 6.93
C GLY A 12 -11.24 -4.61 6.50
N ASN A 13 -10.78 -3.70 7.35
CA ASN A 13 -10.77 -2.27 7.01
C ASN A 13 -9.78 -1.95 5.88
N THR A 14 -8.54 -2.44 6.00
CA THR A 14 -7.53 -2.22 4.96
C THR A 14 -7.93 -2.93 3.67
N GLU A 15 -8.53 -4.11 3.77
CA GLU A 15 -9.04 -4.84 2.62
C GLU A 15 -10.10 -4.03 1.85
N GLU A 16 -11.00 -3.37 2.58
CA GLU A 16 -12.04 -2.55 1.96
C GLU A 16 -11.43 -1.37 1.20
N ILE A 17 -10.43 -0.71 1.80
CA ILE A 17 -9.70 0.36 1.12
C ILE A 17 -9.02 -0.17 -0.15
N ALA A 18 -8.38 -1.34 -0.05
CA ALA A 18 -7.71 -1.98 -1.18
C ALA A 18 -8.67 -2.23 -2.34
N LYS A 19 -9.87 -2.70 -2.05
CA LYS A 19 -10.91 -2.94 -3.05
C LYS A 19 -11.30 -1.67 -3.79
N ILE A 20 -11.52 -0.59 -3.05
CA ILE A 20 -11.89 0.69 -3.64
C ILE A 20 -10.78 1.19 -4.56
N ILE A 21 -9.54 1.13 -4.10
CA ILE A 21 -8.38 1.57 -4.89
C ILE A 21 -8.24 0.71 -6.15
N SER A 22 -8.33 -0.61 -6.01
CA SER A 22 -8.23 -1.53 -7.15
C SER A 22 -9.25 -1.20 -8.23
N ASP A 23 -10.52 -1.00 -7.84
CA ASP A 23 -11.59 -0.67 -8.78
C ASP A 23 -11.30 0.65 -9.51
N GLN A 24 -10.81 1.66 -8.80
CA GLN A 24 -10.48 2.95 -9.39
C GLN A 24 -9.30 2.86 -10.36
N VAL A 25 -8.26 2.12 -9.98
CA VAL A 25 -7.08 1.94 -10.83
C VAL A 25 -7.45 1.22 -12.12
N GLU A 26 -8.28 0.20 -12.03
CA GLU A 26 -8.74 -0.53 -13.22
C GLU A 26 -9.58 0.34 -14.14
N LYS A 27 -10.40 1.23 -13.59
CA LYS A 27 -11.16 2.21 -14.39
C LYS A 27 -10.24 3.19 -15.11
N LEU A 28 -9.02 3.38 -14.63
CA LEU A 28 -8.03 4.25 -15.25
C LEU A 28 -7.07 3.48 -16.17
N ALA A 29 -7.46 2.28 -16.57
CA ALA A 29 -6.82 1.46 -17.61
C ALA A 29 -5.48 0.84 -17.22
N LEU A 30 -5.29 0.55 -15.94
CA LEU A 30 -4.17 -0.27 -15.48
C LEU A 30 -4.70 -1.61 -14.98
N ASP A 31 -3.94 -2.67 -15.22
CA ASP A 31 -4.28 -4.01 -14.72
C ASP A 31 -3.78 -4.16 -13.29
N VAL A 32 -4.63 -4.64 -12.40
CA VAL A 32 -4.30 -4.82 -11.00
C VAL A 32 -4.35 -6.28 -10.61
N LYS A 33 -3.28 -6.77 -10.01
CA LYS A 33 -3.23 -8.09 -9.40
C LYS A 33 -3.18 -7.91 -7.89
N THR A 34 -4.17 -8.43 -7.19
CA THR A 34 -4.34 -8.21 -5.75
C THR A 34 -3.92 -9.42 -4.95
N PHE A 35 -3.14 -9.18 -3.88
CA PHE A 35 -2.61 -10.22 -3.00
C PHE A 35 -2.88 -9.87 -1.55
N HIS A 36 -3.41 -10.84 -0.81
CA HIS A 36 -3.46 -10.76 0.66
C HIS A 36 -2.15 -11.35 1.18
N ILE A 37 -1.36 -10.55 1.87
CA ILE A 37 0.02 -10.92 2.24
C ILE A 37 0.10 -12.20 3.09
N GLU A 38 -0.94 -12.49 3.86
CA GLU A 38 -0.97 -13.66 4.73
C GLU A 38 -1.37 -14.94 4.00
N PHE A 39 -2.29 -14.83 3.03
CA PHE A 39 -2.91 -16.00 2.40
C PHE A 39 -2.46 -16.27 0.98
N ASP A 40 -1.95 -15.25 0.30
CA ASP A 40 -1.52 -15.37 -1.08
C ASP A 40 -0.01 -15.49 -1.18
N ASP A 41 0.47 -16.15 -2.22
CA ASP A 41 1.89 -16.36 -2.44
C ASP A 41 2.49 -15.16 -3.15
N ILE A 42 3.01 -14.20 -2.37
CA ILE A 42 3.68 -13.01 -2.89
C ILE A 42 4.93 -12.73 -2.05
N MET A 43 6.06 -12.53 -2.72
CA MET A 43 7.34 -12.25 -2.07
C MET A 43 7.90 -10.92 -2.57
N ALA A 44 8.77 -10.31 -1.77
CA ALA A 44 9.38 -9.03 -2.15
C ALA A 44 10.11 -9.11 -3.50
N LEU A 45 10.74 -10.24 -3.79
CA LEU A 45 11.47 -10.42 -5.05
C LEU A 45 10.55 -10.41 -6.29
N ASP A 46 9.25 -10.69 -6.11
CA ASP A 46 8.30 -10.69 -7.22
C ASP A 46 7.96 -9.27 -7.69
N LEU A 47 8.23 -8.26 -6.87
CA LEU A 47 7.83 -6.87 -7.18
C LEU A 47 8.51 -6.32 -8.42
N LYS A 48 9.70 -6.79 -8.74
CA LYS A 48 10.43 -6.35 -9.93
C LYS A 48 9.69 -6.68 -11.23
N ASP A 49 8.77 -7.64 -11.19
CA ASP A 49 8.02 -8.09 -12.36
C ASP A 49 6.79 -7.20 -12.64
N TYR A 50 6.53 -6.23 -11.78
CA TYR A 50 5.39 -5.32 -11.91
C TYR A 50 5.87 -3.91 -12.26
N ASP A 51 5.02 -3.16 -12.97
CA ASP A 51 5.33 -1.79 -13.36
C ASP A 51 5.21 -0.83 -12.17
N ALA A 52 4.28 -1.10 -11.26
CA ALA A 52 4.06 -0.27 -10.08
C ALA A 52 3.47 -1.11 -8.96
N ILE A 53 3.49 -0.56 -7.75
CA ILE A 53 3.09 -1.29 -6.55
C ILE A 53 2.17 -0.42 -5.69
N LEU A 54 1.10 -1.04 -5.17
CA LEU A 54 0.26 -0.47 -4.12
C LEU A 54 0.39 -1.39 -2.91
N PHE A 55 0.71 -0.81 -1.76
CA PHE A 55 0.91 -1.59 -0.54
C PHE A 55 0.05 -1.02 0.58
N GLY A 56 -0.80 -1.86 1.16
CA GLY A 56 -1.68 -1.48 2.26
C GLY A 56 -1.40 -2.27 3.52
N THR A 57 -1.39 -1.59 4.66
CA THR A 57 -1.21 -2.24 5.96
C THR A 57 -1.95 -1.48 7.04
N TYR A 58 -2.33 -2.20 8.10
CA TYR A 58 -2.74 -1.58 9.36
C TYR A 58 -1.51 -1.48 10.27
N THR A 59 -1.65 -0.78 11.39
CA THR A 59 -0.59 -0.66 12.38
C THR A 59 -0.93 -1.52 13.59
N TRP A 60 0.01 -2.34 14.03
CA TRP A 60 -0.17 -3.19 15.21
C TRP A 60 0.32 -2.46 16.47
N GLY A 61 -0.49 -2.52 17.52
CA GLY A 61 -0.10 -1.96 18.82
C GLY A 61 0.29 -0.48 18.73
N ASP A 62 1.39 -0.13 19.35
CA ASP A 62 1.85 1.26 19.48
C ASP A 62 2.75 1.71 18.31
N GLY A 63 2.58 1.14 17.14
CA GLY A 63 3.30 1.61 15.96
C GLY A 63 4.09 0.54 15.23
N ASP A 64 3.84 -0.73 15.55
CA ASP A 64 4.59 -1.84 14.97
C ASP A 64 3.97 -2.33 13.66
N LEU A 65 4.82 -2.92 12.82
CA LEU A 65 4.34 -3.65 11.65
C LEU A 65 3.53 -4.87 12.12
N PRO A 66 2.44 -5.22 11.40
CA PRO A 66 1.79 -6.50 11.65
C PRO A 66 2.78 -7.65 11.48
N PHE A 67 2.59 -8.70 12.27
CA PHE A 67 3.48 -9.87 12.23
C PHE A 67 3.63 -10.44 10.82
N GLU A 68 2.52 -10.51 10.08
CA GLU A 68 2.50 -11.05 8.72
C GLU A 68 3.23 -10.20 7.69
N VAL A 69 3.60 -8.96 8.05
CA VAL A 69 4.34 -8.04 7.17
C VAL A 69 5.84 -8.06 7.44
N GLU A 70 6.26 -8.51 8.61
CA GLU A 70 7.66 -8.40 9.04
C GLU A 70 8.65 -9.04 8.07
N ASP A 71 8.39 -10.26 7.63
CA ASP A 71 9.29 -10.96 6.70
C ASP A 71 9.37 -10.24 5.36
N PHE A 72 8.24 -9.76 4.87
CA PHE A 72 8.19 -9.01 3.61
C PHE A 72 9.02 -7.72 3.72
N TYR A 73 8.91 -7.02 4.85
CA TYR A 73 9.67 -5.82 5.12
C TYR A 73 11.19 -6.12 5.12
N ASP A 74 11.58 -7.19 5.79
CA ASP A 74 13.00 -7.57 5.85
C ASP A 74 13.54 -7.95 4.47
N ASP A 75 12.78 -8.75 3.73
CA ASP A 75 13.19 -9.21 2.40
C ASP A 75 13.26 -8.05 1.39
N LEU A 76 12.43 -7.03 1.58
CA LEU A 76 12.40 -5.86 0.70
C LEU A 76 13.74 -5.11 0.68
N ALA A 77 14.49 -5.17 1.78
CA ALA A 77 15.78 -4.49 1.89
C ALA A 77 16.81 -5.00 0.87
N ASP A 78 16.64 -6.21 0.38
CA ASP A 78 17.56 -6.84 -0.58
C ASP A 78 17.16 -6.59 -2.04
N GLU A 79 16.07 -5.86 -2.29
CA GLU A 79 15.56 -5.62 -3.64
C GLU A 79 15.98 -4.24 -4.15
N ASP A 80 15.96 -4.09 -5.48
CA ASP A 80 16.18 -2.81 -6.15
C ASP A 80 14.90 -2.45 -6.89
N LEU A 81 14.20 -1.44 -6.41
CA LEU A 81 12.96 -0.97 -7.02
C LEU A 81 13.11 0.43 -7.60
N THR A 82 14.34 0.77 -8.01
CA THR A 82 14.64 2.09 -8.58
C THR A 82 13.68 2.42 -9.72
N GLY A 83 13.04 3.58 -9.59
CA GLY A 83 12.12 4.10 -10.61
C GLY A 83 10.71 3.53 -10.56
N LYS A 84 10.43 2.54 -9.72
CA LYS A 84 9.07 2.03 -9.60
C LYS A 84 8.23 2.92 -8.69
N VAL A 85 7.02 3.23 -9.16
CA VAL A 85 6.07 4.04 -8.38
C VAL A 85 5.39 3.15 -7.35
N VAL A 86 5.38 3.61 -6.10
CA VAL A 86 4.76 2.87 -4.98
C VAL A 86 3.79 3.78 -4.25
N GLY A 87 2.54 3.36 -4.13
CA GLY A 87 1.53 4.04 -3.32
C GLY A 87 1.26 3.24 -2.06
N LEU A 88 1.22 3.92 -0.91
CA LEU A 88 0.98 3.26 0.38
C LEU A 88 -0.29 3.78 1.03
N PHE A 89 -1.04 2.87 1.62
CA PHE A 89 -2.31 3.19 2.25
C PHE A 89 -2.57 2.26 3.42
N GLY A 90 -3.60 2.57 4.19
CA GLY A 90 -4.02 1.65 5.23
C GLY A 90 -5.04 2.24 6.19
N SER A 91 -5.61 1.34 6.98
CA SER A 91 -6.52 1.68 8.07
C SER A 91 -5.71 2.09 9.29
N CYS A 92 -6.11 3.18 9.92
CA CYS A 92 -5.47 3.73 11.10
C CYS A 92 -6.49 3.92 12.20
N ASP A 93 -6.02 4.01 13.44
CA ASP A 93 -6.89 4.22 14.59
C ASP A 93 -6.33 5.37 15.43
N SER A 94 -7.06 6.48 15.50
CA SER A 94 -6.65 7.67 16.24
C SER A 94 -6.64 7.46 17.76
N TYR A 95 -7.19 6.35 18.22
CA TYR A 95 -7.09 5.95 19.63
C TYR A 95 -5.63 5.74 20.06
N TYR A 96 -4.78 5.31 19.13
CA TYR A 96 -3.36 5.07 19.42
C TYR A 96 -2.51 6.28 19.04
N PRO A 97 -1.44 6.56 19.81
CA PRO A 97 -0.59 7.74 19.54
C PRO A 97 0.20 7.64 18.23
N SER A 98 0.47 6.42 17.76
CA SER A 98 1.26 6.20 16.54
C SER A 98 0.35 5.99 15.33
N TYR A 99 -0.32 7.05 14.90
CA TYR A 99 -1.31 7.01 13.83
C TYR A 99 -0.67 6.63 12.48
N GLY A 100 -0.97 5.41 12.03
CA GLY A 100 -0.49 4.95 10.72
C GLY A 100 1.03 4.73 10.65
N ALA A 101 1.69 4.48 11.76
CA ALA A 101 3.14 4.33 11.81
C ALA A 101 3.66 3.18 10.94
N ALA A 102 2.91 2.08 10.82
CA ALA A 102 3.31 0.96 9.96
C ALA A 102 3.38 1.38 8.49
N ILE A 103 2.45 2.23 8.05
CA ILE A 103 2.45 2.75 6.68
C ILE A 103 3.71 3.57 6.44
N GLU A 104 4.08 4.41 7.39
CA GLU A 104 5.29 5.24 7.30
C GLU A 104 6.56 4.38 7.30
N THR A 105 6.60 3.34 8.13
CA THR A 105 7.73 2.41 8.18
C THR A 105 7.94 1.73 6.82
N MET A 106 6.86 1.27 6.21
CA MET A 106 6.92 0.66 4.88
C MET A 106 7.33 1.67 3.81
N ALA A 107 6.83 2.90 3.90
CA ALA A 107 7.21 3.95 2.96
C ALA A 107 8.71 4.22 2.99
N GLN A 108 9.29 4.29 4.18
CA GLN A 108 10.73 4.49 4.33
C GLN A 108 11.53 3.35 3.72
N GLN A 109 11.09 2.11 3.91
CA GLN A 109 11.76 0.95 3.34
C GLN A 109 11.70 0.95 1.81
N PHE A 110 10.55 1.27 1.22
CA PHE A 110 10.44 1.40 -0.22
C PHE A 110 11.35 2.51 -0.76
N LYS A 111 11.41 3.64 -0.08
CA LYS A 111 12.33 4.73 -0.47
C LYS A 111 13.78 4.28 -0.40
N ALA A 112 14.14 3.52 0.61
CA ALA A 112 15.51 3.05 0.81
C ALA A 112 15.98 2.14 -0.33
N VAL A 113 15.06 1.45 -1.02
CA VAL A 113 15.38 0.58 -2.16
C VAL A 113 15.12 1.26 -3.51
N GLY A 114 14.95 2.59 -3.51
CA GLY A 114 14.91 3.38 -4.74
C GLY A 114 13.54 3.67 -5.31
N ALA A 115 12.47 3.23 -4.67
CA ALA A 115 11.12 3.46 -5.18
C ALA A 115 10.71 4.93 -5.10
N ASP A 116 9.87 5.35 -6.05
CA ASP A 116 9.23 6.67 -6.05
C ASP A 116 7.90 6.54 -5.29
N VAL A 117 7.91 6.91 -4.03
CA VAL A 117 6.76 6.79 -3.15
C VAL A 117 5.81 7.97 -3.32
N VAL A 118 4.53 7.67 -3.57
CA VAL A 118 3.49 8.67 -3.75
C VAL A 118 3.23 9.41 -2.42
N GLU A 119 3.21 10.74 -2.49
CA GLU A 119 2.88 11.58 -1.34
C GLU A 119 1.58 12.34 -1.61
N PRO A 120 0.73 12.54 -0.58
CA PRO A 120 0.84 12.02 0.78
C PRO A 120 0.46 10.53 0.87
N LEU A 121 0.89 9.88 1.94
CA LEU A 121 0.44 8.51 2.26
C LEU A 121 -1.06 8.56 2.56
N LEU A 122 -1.79 7.53 2.18
CA LEU A 122 -3.25 7.49 2.39
C LEU A 122 -3.57 6.79 3.71
N LYS A 123 -3.89 7.57 4.73
CA LYS A 123 -4.29 7.07 6.05
C LYS A 123 -5.78 7.29 6.25
N ILE A 124 -6.52 6.20 6.46
CA ILE A 124 -7.98 6.24 6.62
C ILE A 124 -8.32 5.82 8.04
N GLU A 125 -9.15 6.61 8.72
CA GLU A 125 -9.61 6.27 10.07
C GLU A 125 -10.55 5.07 10.01
N LEU A 126 -10.12 3.94 10.60
CA LEU A 126 -10.90 2.71 10.65
C LEU A 126 -11.40 2.27 9.26
N ALA A 127 -12.70 2.10 9.06
CA ALA A 127 -13.27 1.75 7.77
C ALA A 127 -13.47 3.00 6.92
N PRO A 128 -13.28 2.90 5.58
CA PRO A 128 -13.49 4.08 4.73
C PRO A 128 -14.97 4.48 4.72
N GLY A 129 -15.21 5.79 4.89
CA GLY A 129 -16.54 6.36 4.87
C GLY A 129 -16.72 7.35 3.72
N PRO A 130 -17.92 7.94 3.59
CA PRO A 130 -18.18 8.90 2.51
C PRO A 130 -17.21 10.08 2.49
N GLU A 131 -16.75 10.50 3.66
CA GLU A 131 -15.80 11.60 3.81
C GLU A 131 -14.41 11.27 3.26
N ASP A 132 -14.10 10.00 3.06
CA ASP A 132 -12.81 9.56 2.55
C ASP A 132 -12.78 9.42 1.03
N THR A 133 -13.93 9.44 0.39
CA THR A 133 -14.06 9.18 -1.06
C THR A 133 -13.13 10.06 -1.89
N GLU A 134 -13.14 11.37 -1.64
CA GLU A 134 -12.33 12.31 -2.40
C GLU A 134 -10.84 12.08 -2.18
N ARG A 135 -10.43 11.80 -0.94
CA ARG A 135 -9.03 11.53 -0.62
C ARG A 135 -8.53 10.28 -1.32
N ILE A 136 -9.35 9.23 -1.36
CA ILE A 136 -9.00 7.98 -2.06
C ILE A 136 -8.87 8.24 -3.56
N GLN A 137 -9.80 9.00 -4.14
CA GLN A 137 -9.75 9.35 -5.56
C GLN A 137 -8.50 10.16 -5.91
N GLN A 138 -8.14 11.14 -5.08
CA GLN A 138 -6.94 11.95 -5.29
C GLN A 138 -5.68 11.10 -5.21
N PHE A 139 -5.58 10.24 -4.20
CA PHE A 139 -4.45 9.33 -4.05
C PHE A 139 -4.30 8.44 -5.28
N THR A 140 -5.40 7.84 -5.73
CA THR A 140 -5.41 6.95 -6.88
C THR A 140 -5.00 7.70 -8.15
N GLN A 141 -5.52 8.91 -8.34
CA GLN A 141 -5.21 9.72 -9.51
C GLN A 141 -3.73 10.09 -9.57
N ILE A 142 -3.15 10.48 -8.43
CA ILE A 142 -1.73 10.82 -8.36
C ILE A 142 -0.89 9.58 -8.70
N PHE A 143 -1.25 8.43 -8.11
CA PHE A 143 -0.55 7.17 -8.37
C PHE A 143 -0.56 6.83 -9.86
N VAL A 144 -1.75 6.81 -10.48
CA VAL A 144 -1.90 6.44 -11.89
C VAL A 144 -1.16 7.43 -12.80
N THR A 145 -1.24 8.72 -12.49
CA THR A 145 -0.55 9.73 -13.27
C THR A 145 0.96 9.51 -13.28
N LYS A 146 1.53 9.18 -12.12
CA LYS A 146 2.97 8.87 -12.02
C LYS A 146 3.34 7.60 -12.78
N VAL A 147 2.51 6.58 -12.71
CA VAL A 147 2.77 5.30 -13.39
C VAL A 147 2.78 5.49 -14.90
N LYS A 148 1.90 6.32 -15.43
CA LYS A 148 1.75 6.53 -16.89
C LYS A 148 2.78 7.48 -17.48
N LYS A 149 3.59 8.11 -16.64
CA LYS A 149 4.71 8.94 -17.14
C LYS A 149 5.88 8.07 -17.67
#